data_699b8417c37ec33a94980a898aa88be0
#
_entry.id   699b8417c37ec33a94980a898aa88be0
#
_cell.length_a   1.000
_cell.length_b   1.000
_cell.length_c   1.000
_cell.angle_alpha   90.00
_cell.angle_beta   90.00
_cell.angle_gamma   90.00
#
_symmetry.space_group_name_H-M   'P 1'
#
loop_
_entity.id
_entity.type
_entity.pdbx_description
1 polymer ?
#
loop_
_entity_poly.entity_id
_entity_poly.type
_entity_poly.pdbx_seq_one_letter_code
_entity_poly.pdbx_strand_id
1 'polypeptide(L)'
;FMDACDELGLFVIVNTPGWQFWNDAPEFAQRVYSDIRNLVRRDRNHACVWLWEPILNETWYPDDFAKKTRELVDQEYPYPYCYSGCDSGARGKEYFPVLFTHPSFDGKAWGDPNADPKITYFTREWGDNVDDWSSHNSPSRVARNWGEQPMLIQARHYANPTYTYTCYDALYRTPRQHVGGCLWHSFDHQRGYHPDPFYGGLMDVFR
;
A
#
# COMPACT_ATOMS: atom_id res chain seq x y z
N PHE A 1 19.15 1.54 -1.15
CA PHE A 1 17.83 2.16 -1.20
C PHE A 1 17.52 2.95 0.06
N MET A 2 17.58 2.32 1.26
CA MET A 2 17.25 2.97 2.54
C MET A 2 18.12 4.21 2.82
N ASP A 3 19.43 4.11 2.61
CA ASP A 3 20.36 5.25 2.77
C ASP A 3 19.95 6.43 1.89
N ALA A 4 19.56 6.17 0.65
CA ALA A 4 19.09 7.23 -0.25
C ALA A 4 17.76 7.84 0.22
N CYS A 5 16.87 7.05 0.79
CA CYS A 5 15.64 7.57 1.39
C CYS A 5 15.93 8.44 2.62
N ASP A 6 16.88 8.03 3.46
CA ASP A 6 17.33 8.84 4.59
C ASP A 6 17.89 10.19 4.14
N GLU A 7 18.75 10.18 3.13
CA GLU A 7 19.36 11.39 2.59
C GLU A 7 18.36 12.34 1.92
N LEU A 8 17.38 11.77 1.21
CA LEU A 8 16.37 12.54 0.48
C LEU A 8 15.15 12.92 1.30
N GLY A 9 15.02 12.42 2.52
CA GLY A 9 13.86 12.66 3.37
C GLY A 9 12.58 11.96 2.89
N LEU A 10 12.70 10.79 2.25
CA LEU A 10 11.56 10.00 1.77
C LEU A 10 11.13 9.01 2.84
N PHE A 11 9.86 9.05 3.22
CA PHE A 11 9.31 8.05 4.14
C PHE A 11 9.12 6.69 3.49
N VAL A 12 9.39 5.64 4.23
CA VAL A 12 9.31 4.25 3.77
C VAL A 12 8.38 3.45 4.66
N ILE A 13 7.45 2.72 4.04
CA ILE A 13 6.70 1.64 4.67
C ILE A 13 7.45 0.34 4.37
N VAL A 14 7.87 -0.37 5.41
CA VAL A 14 8.60 -1.64 5.25
C VAL A 14 7.61 -2.79 5.34
N ASN A 15 7.45 -3.49 4.24
CA ASN A 15 6.47 -4.55 4.06
C ASN A 15 7.10 -5.93 4.18
N THR A 16 6.39 -6.86 4.80
CA THR A 16 6.77 -8.28 4.79
C THR A 16 6.63 -8.84 3.37
N PRO A 17 7.64 -9.56 2.85
CA PRO A 17 7.53 -10.21 1.54
C PRO A 17 6.43 -11.27 1.55
N GLY A 18 5.52 -11.19 0.59
CA GLY A 18 4.43 -12.15 0.40
C GLY A 18 3.10 -11.47 0.13
N TRP A 19 2.30 -12.10 -0.74
CA TRP A 19 1.06 -11.54 -1.23
C TRP A 19 0.12 -12.64 -1.73
N GLN A 20 -1.15 -12.57 -1.32
CA GLN A 20 -2.23 -13.47 -1.75
C GLN A 20 -1.93 -14.98 -1.58
N PHE A 21 -1.01 -15.34 -0.72
CA PHE A 21 -0.63 -16.72 -0.51
C PHE A 21 -0.45 -17.05 0.98
N TRP A 22 -1.08 -18.12 1.40
CA TRP A 22 -0.89 -18.73 2.70
C TRP A 22 -0.66 -20.23 2.56
N ASN A 23 0.17 -20.78 3.41
CA ASN A 23 0.40 -22.21 3.51
C ASN A 23 0.28 -22.65 4.97
N ASP A 24 -0.56 -23.66 5.22
CA ASP A 24 -0.84 -24.16 6.57
C ASP A 24 0.31 -24.99 7.18
N ALA A 25 1.38 -25.24 6.42
CA ALA A 25 2.56 -25.88 6.99
C ALA A 25 3.17 -24.99 8.08
N PRO A 26 3.45 -25.54 9.29
CA PRO A 26 3.95 -24.76 10.41
C PRO A 26 5.25 -24.01 10.09
N GLU A 27 6.08 -24.53 9.21
CA GLU A 27 7.32 -23.93 8.77
C GLU A 27 7.10 -22.63 7.98
N PHE A 28 5.98 -22.52 7.30
CA PHE A 28 5.67 -21.30 6.53
C PHE A 28 5.53 -20.09 7.45
N ALA A 29 4.67 -20.19 8.46
CA ALA A 29 4.50 -19.11 9.43
C ALA A 29 5.81 -18.78 10.15
N GLN A 30 6.60 -19.80 10.52
CA GLN A 30 7.89 -19.59 11.19
C GLN A 30 8.90 -18.84 10.33
N ARG A 31 8.94 -19.12 9.02
CA ARG A 31 9.78 -18.37 8.06
C ARG A 31 9.34 -16.92 7.96
N VAL A 32 8.04 -16.69 7.83
CA VAL A 32 7.49 -15.31 7.79
C VAL A 32 7.83 -14.55 9.08
N TYR A 33 7.70 -15.17 10.24
CA TYR A 33 8.10 -14.55 11.52
C TYR A 33 9.59 -14.23 11.57
N SER A 34 10.43 -15.12 11.01
CA SER A 34 11.86 -14.86 10.89
C SER A 34 12.16 -13.69 9.96
N ASP A 35 11.46 -13.61 8.83
CA ASP A 35 11.61 -12.51 7.87
C ASP A 35 11.22 -11.16 8.50
N ILE A 36 10.12 -11.11 9.23
CA ILE A 36 9.69 -9.91 9.96
C ILE A 36 10.77 -9.44 10.93
N ARG A 37 11.32 -10.35 11.76
CA ARG A 37 12.41 -9.99 12.67
C ARG A 37 13.63 -9.45 11.94
N ASN A 38 14.01 -10.11 10.87
CA ASN A 38 15.18 -9.72 10.07
C ASN A 38 14.97 -8.36 9.40
N LEU A 39 13.79 -8.10 8.87
CA LEU A 39 13.43 -6.80 8.29
C LEU A 39 13.52 -5.69 9.33
N VAL A 40 12.89 -5.87 10.49
CA VAL A 40 12.93 -4.86 11.54
C VAL A 40 14.37 -4.62 12.03
N ARG A 41 15.14 -5.67 12.26
CA ARG A 41 16.55 -5.56 12.70
C ARG A 41 17.43 -4.87 11.68
N ARG A 42 17.19 -5.13 10.38
CA ARG A 42 17.93 -4.50 9.29
C ARG A 42 17.64 -3.01 9.20
N ASP A 43 16.36 -2.65 9.28
CA ASP A 43 15.91 -1.32 8.86
C ASP A 43 15.57 -0.36 10.01
N ARG A 44 15.48 -0.83 11.24
CA ARG A 44 15.04 -0.02 12.40
C ARG A 44 15.91 1.19 12.75
N ASN A 45 17.12 1.25 12.22
CA ASN A 45 18.02 2.39 12.42
C ASN A 45 17.97 3.41 11.28
N HIS A 46 17.17 3.16 10.24
CA HIS A 46 16.93 4.13 9.17
C HIS A 46 15.87 5.13 9.57
N ALA A 47 16.20 6.41 9.48
CA ALA A 47 15.29 7.50 9.85
C ALA A 47 14.08 7.59 8.91
N CYS A 48 14.19 7.09 7.68
CA CYS A 48 13.12 7.07 6.70
C CYS A 48 12.00 6.08 7.03
N VAL A 49 12.24 5.06 7.85
CA VAL A 49 11.21 4.08 8.23
C VAL A 49 10.25 4.70 9.22
N TRP A 50 8.99 4.87 8.80
CA TRP A 50 7.95 5.42 9.68
C TRP A 50 6.84 4.42 9.99
N LEU A 51 6.71 3.35 9.20
CA LEU A 51 5.64 2.36 9.35
C LEU A 51 6.12 0.96 8.96
N TRP A 52 5.70 -0.02 9.72
CA TRP A 52 5.89 -1.44 9.46
C TRP A 52 4.59 -2.08 9.01
N GLU A 53 4.62 -2.85 7.92
CA GLU A 53 3.52 -3.72 7.51
C GLU A 53 3.93 -5.18 7.71
N PRO A 54 3.72 -5.73 8.92
CA PRO A 54 4.24 -7.06 9.26
C PRO A 54 3.31 -8.20 8.87
N ILE A 55 2.27 -7.92 8.13
CA ILE A 55 1.32 -8.91 7.63
C ILE A 55 1.64 -9.29 6.18
N LEU A 56 0.94 -10.29 5.66
CA LEU A 56 0.94 -10.63 4.23
C LEU A 56 -0.26 -9.96 3.57
N ASN A 57 0.01 -9.07 2.62
CA ASN A 57 -1.03 -8.31 1.94
C ASN A 57 -2.06 -9.22 1.24
N GLU A 58 -3.35 -8.85 1.31
CA GLU A 58 -4.46 -9.55 0.66
C GLU A 58 -4.46 -11.08 0.88
N THR A 59 -4.05 -11.52 2.05
CA THR A 59 -3.84 -12.94 2.36
C THR A 59 -4.79 -13.40 3.47
N TRP A 60 -5.38 -14.57 3.30
CA TRP A 60 -6.21 -15.22 4.32
C TRP A 60 -5.34 -16.05 5.27
N TYR A 61 -4.75 -15.42 6.23
CA TYR A 61 -3.96 -16.06 7.30
C TYR A 61 -4.83 -16.30 8.56
N PRO A 62 -4.41 -17.17 9.48
CA PRO A 62 -5.08 -17.37 10.78
C PRO A 62 -5.08 -16.10 11.64
N ASP A 63 -6.10 -15.91 12.47
CA ASP A 63 -6.27 -14.69 13.29
C ASP A 63 -5.10 -14.44 14.25
N ASP A 64 -4.50 -15.50 14.81
CA ASP A 64 -3.34 -15.44 15.69
C ASP A 64 -2.06 -14.97 14.98
N PHE A 65 -1.99 -15.14 13.66
CA PHE A 65 -0.87 -14.67 12.86
C PHE A 65 -0.70 -13.15 12.96
N ALA A 66 -1.76 -12.38 12.74
CA ALA A 66 -1.71 -10.92 12.79
C ALA A 66 -1.27 -10.41 14.18
N LYS A 67 -1.82 -10.99 15.24
CA LYS A 67 -1.39 -10.68 16.61
C LYS A 67 0.10 -10.95 16.81
N LYS A 68 0.55 -12.13 16.38
CA LYS A 68 1.94 -12.54 16.51
C LYS A 68 2.90 -11.64 15.73
N THR A 69 2.55 -11.25 14.51
CA THR A 69 3.39 -10.34 13.71
C THR A 69 3.51 -8.96 14.36
N ARG A 70 2.42 -8.43 14.94
CA ARG A 70 2.45 -7.19 15.71
C ARG A 70 3.39 -7.29 16.91
N GLU A 71 3.26 -8.36 17.70
CA GLU A 71 4.14 -8.59 18.86
C GLU A 71 5.62 -8.67 18.48
N LEU A 72 5.94 -9.26 17.34
CA LEU A 72 7.31 -9.36 16.84
C LEU A 72 7.91 -8.00 16.51
N VAL A 73 7.14 -7.14 15.84
CA VAL A 73 7.58 -5.77 15.57
C VAL A 73 7.84 -5.02 16.87
N ASP A 74 6.92 -5.09 17.82
CA ASP A 74 7.06 -4.43 19.14
C ASP A 74 8.28 -4.95 19.93
N GLN A 75 8.59 -6.24 19.82
CA GLN A 75 9.77 -6.85 20.46
C GLN A 75 11.08 -6.37 19.81
N GLU A 76 11.12 -6.26 18.49
CA GLU A 76 12.33 -5.87 17.76
C GLU A 76 12.54 -4.36 17.68
N TYR A 77 11.46 -3.57 17.83
CA TYR A 77 11.47 -2.12 17.87
C TYR A 77 10.64 -1.58 19.03
N PRO A 78 11.13 -1.72 20.28
CA PRO A 78 10.35 -1.41 21.49
C PRO A 78 10.32 0.07 21.82
N TYR A 79 9.99 0.92 20.85
CA TYR A 79 9.92 2.36 21.04
C TYR A 79 8.48 2.87 20.99
N PRO A 80 8.14 3.94 21.71
CA PRO A 80 6.77 4.44 21.83
C PRO A 80 6.16 4.91 20.50
N TYR A 81 6.96 5.15 19.49
CA TYR A 81 6.52 5.58 18.16
C TYR A 81 6.70 4.48 17.10
N CYS A 82 6.65 3.24 17.53
CA CYS A 82 6.63 2.10 16.61
C CYS A 82 5.22 1.94 16.03
N TYR A 83 5.03 2.44 14.82
CA TYR A 83 3.77 2.28 14.12
C TYR A 83 3.80 1.05 13.22
N SER A 84 2.70 0.32 13.21
CA SER A 84 2.48 -0.76 12.25
C SER A 84 1.07 -0.71 11.73
N GLY A 85 0.88 -1.20 10.50
CA GLY A 85 -0.38 -1.13 9.81
C GLY A 85 -0.73 -2.42 9.07
N CYS A 86 -1.98 -2.50 8.68
CA CYS A 86 -2.53 -3.55 7.82
C CYS A 86 -3.73 -3.02 7.03
N ASP A 87 -4.21 -3.81 6.08
CA ASP A 87 -5.45 -3.47 5.37
C ASP A 87 -6.65 -3.38 6.32
N SER A 88 -7.52 -2.41 6.07
CA SER A 88 -8.75 -2.23 6.84
C SER A 88 -9.71 -3.42 6.76
N GLY A 89 -9.57 -4.28 5.74
CA GLY A 89 -10.27 -5.54 5.57
C GLY A 89 -9.54 -6.76 6.12
N ALA A 90 -8.32 -6.61 6.65
CA ALA A 90 -7.52 -7.73 7.11
C ALA A 90 -8.06 -8.37 8.40
N ARG A 91 -7.81 -9.66 8.57
CA ARG A 91 -8.00 -10.34 9.85
C ARG A 91 -7.02 -9.80 10.87
N GLY A 92 -7.47 -9.62 12.11
CA GLY A 92 -6.65 -9.11 13.20
C GLY A 92 -6.27 -7.64 13.06
N LYS A 93 -6.99 -6.85 12.25
CA LYS A 93 -6.78 -5.42 12.08
C LYS A 93 -6.86 -4.64 13.40
N GLU A 94 -7.58 -5.15 14.38
CA GLU A 94 -7.72 -4.56 15.72
C GLU A 94 -6.40 -4.47 16.49
N TYR A 95 -5.38 -5.21 16.07
CA TYR A 95 -4.04 -5.15 16.67
C TYR A 95 -3.18 -4.01 16.12
N PHE A 96 -3.64 -3.30 15.08
CA PHE A 96 -2.85 -2.30 14.38
C PHE A 96 -3.40 -0.89 14.55
N PRO A 97 -2.56 0.10 14.87
CA PRO A 97 -2.98 1.50 15.01
C PRO A 97 -3.17 2.20 13.67
N VAL A 98 -2.64 1.66 12.58
CA VAL A 98 -2.77 2.23 11.24
C VAL A 98 -3.50 1.24 10.33
N LEU A 99 -4.56 1.71 9.68
CA LEU A 99 -5.32 0.91 8.72
C LEU A 99 -5.19 1.49 7.32
N PHE A 100 -4.84 0.63 6.37
CA PHE A 100 -4.79 1.00 4.96
C PHE A 100 -6.19 0.98 4.36
N THR A 101 -6.55 2.08 3.72
CA THR A 101 -7.85 2.26 3.07
C THR A 101 -7.68 2.93 1.73
N HIS A 102 -8.73 2.97 0.94
CA HIS A 102 -8.77 3.80 -0.25
C HIS A 102 -9.48 5.13 0.07
N PRO A 103 -9.10 6.25 -0.57
CA PRO A 103 -9.83 7.48 -0.41
C PRO A 103 -11.24 7.33 -0.99
N SER A 104 -12.22 7.92 -0.34
CA SER A 104 -13.60 7.88 -0.78
C SER A 104 -13.95 9.16 -1.51
N PHE A 105 -14.53 9.00 -2.72
CA PHE A 105 -14.94 10.10 -3.57
C PHE A 105 -15.98 11.04 -2.93
N ASP A 106 -16.87 10.50 -2.12
CA ASP A 106 -17.92 11.26 -1.44
C ASP A 106 -17.47 11.91 -0.12
N GLY A 107 -16.17 11.86 0.18
CA GLY A 107 -15.63 12.34 1.45
C GLY A 107 -15.97 11.46 2.65
N LYS A 108 -16.72 10.39 2.44
CA LYS A 108 -16.86 9.32 3.42
C LYS A 108 -15.63 8.46 3.30
N ALA A 109 -14.54 8.95 3.83
CA ALA A 109 -13.40 8.08 3.95
C ALA A 109 -13.86 6.82 4.66
N TRP A 110 -13.20 5.79 4.35
CA TRP A 110 -13.26 4.49 4.96
C TRP A 110 -12.91 4.55 6.46
N GLY A 111 -13.18 5.60 7.09
CA GLY A 111 -13.18 5.76 8.50
C GLY A 111 -14.58 6.21 8.82
N ASP A 112 -15.35 5.41 9.49
CA ASP A 112 -16.48 5.90 10.24
C ASP A 112 -15.99 7.16 10.98
N PRO A 113 -16.59 8.35 10.77
CA PRO A 113 -16.25 9.55 11.55
C PRO A 113 -16.45 9.33 13.06
N ASN A 114 -17.14 8.25 13.43
CA ASN A 114 -17.26 7.77 14.80
C ASN A 114 -16.26 6.64 15.13
N ALA A 115 -15.33 6.34 14.23
CA ALA A 115 -14.30 5.35 14.50
C ALA A 115 -13.44 5.73 15.70
N ASP A 116 -12.87 4.73 16.35
CA ASP A 116 -11.93 4.92 17.46
C ASP A 116 -10.90 6.00 17.07
N PRO A 117 -10.81 7.11 17.81
CA PRO A 117 -9.88 8.19 17.52
C PRO A 117 -8.41 7.77 17.59
N LYS A 118 -8.12 6.58 18.08
CA LYS A 118 -6.79 5.99 18.11
C LYS A 118 -6.37 5.36 16.78
N ILE A 119 -7.31 5.15 15.86
CA ILE A 119 -7.01 4.57 14.56
C ILE A 119 -6.62 5.67 13.58
N THR A 120 -5.50 5.48 12.92
CA THR A 120 -5.02 6.32 11.82
C THR A 120 -5.24 5.61 10.50
N TYR A 121 -5.68 6.34 9.48
CA TYR A 121 -5.90 5.80 8.14
C TYR A 121 -4.84 6.32 7.18
N PHE A 122 -4.40 5.46 6.28
CA PHE A 122 -3.45 5.77 5.22
C PHE A 122 -3.88 5.07 3.93
N THR A 123 -3.78 5.75 2.80
CA THR A 123 -4.04 5.12 1.51
C THR A 123 -2.73 4.59 0.96
N ARG A 124 -2.46 3.30 1.16
CA ARG A 124 -1.25 2.65 0.68
C ARG A 124 -1.15 2.64 -0.85
N GLU A 125 -2.27 2.47 -1.50
CA GLU A 125 -2.37 2.38 -2.96
C GLU A 125 -3.53 3.25 -3.45
N TRP A 126 -3.25 4.28 -4.24
CA TRP A 126 -4.28 5.04 -4.91
C TRP A 126 -3.92 5.23 -6.39
N GLY A 127 -4.92 5.39 -7.25
CA GLY A 127 -4.72 5.50 -8.69
C GLY A 127 -4.58 4.16 -9.41
N ASP A 128 -4.75 3.06 -8.72
CA ASP A 128 -4.66 1.69 -9.25
C ASP A 128 -5.66 1.42 -10.38
N ASN A 129 -6.82 2.05 -10.31
CA ASN A 129 -7.91 1.87 -11.27
C ASN A 129 -8.05 3.08 -12.20
N VAL A 130 -7.05 3.37 -12.98
CA VAL A 130 -7.03 4.54 -13.86
C VAL A 130 -8.21 4.58 -14.83
N ASP A 131 -8.55 3.45 -15.40
CA ASP A 131 -9.73 3.32 -16.26
C ASP A 131 -10.84 2.56 -15.52
N ASP A 132 -10.65 1.29 -15.39
CA ASP A 132 -11.31 0.36 -14.50
C ASP A 132 -10.41 -0.84 -14.27
N TRP A 133 -10.81 -1.74 -13.38
CA TRP A 133 -9.98 -2.91 -13.08
C TRP A 133 -9.71 -3.81 -14.27
N SER A 134 -10.58 -3.80 -15.27
CA SER A 134 -10.43 -4.60 -16.49
C SER A 134 -9.62 -3.91 -17.58
N SER A 135 -9.39 -2.61 -17.48
CA SER A 135 -8.70 -1.80 -18.49
C SER A 135 -7.26 -1.44 -18.13
N HIS A 136 -6.71 -1.98 -17.04
CA HIS A 136 -5.30 -1.80 -16.70
C HIS A 136 -4.34 -2.10 -17.82
N ASN A 137 -4.69 -3.08 -18.62
CA ASN A 137 -3.93 -3.57 -19.77
C ASN A 137 -4.45 -2.99 -21.07
N SER A 138 -5.06 -1.82 -21.03
CA SER A 138 -5.59 -1.19 -22.24
C SER A 138 -4.50 -1.01 -23.29
N PRO A 139 -4.66 -1.59 -24.49
CA PRO A 139 -3.69 -1.40 -25.57
C PRO A 139 -3.43 0.06 -25.94
N SER A 140 -4.37 0.95 -25.62
CA SER A 140 -4.22 2.40 -25.87
C SER A 140 -3.03 2.99 -25.11
N ARG A 141 -2.71 2.45 -23.94
CA ARG A 141 -1.58 2.92 -23.14
C ARG A 141 -0.23 2.70 -23.80
N VAL A 142 -0.11 1.65 -24.58
CA VAL A 142 1.14 1.26 -25.27
C VAL A 142 1.11 1.48 -26.76
N ALA A 143 0.00 1.89 -27.32
CA ALA A 143 -0.12 2.20 -28.74
C ALA A 143 0.63 3.49 -29.06
N ARG A 144 1.92 3.37 -29.33
CA ARG A 144 2.79 4.51 -29.68
C ARG A 144 2.30 5.38 -30.82
N ASN A 145 1.49 4.84 -31.70
CA ASN A 145 0.81 5.60 -32.77
C ASN A 145 -0.23 6.59 -32.24
N TRP A 146 -0.62 6.48 -30.97
CA TRP A 146 -1.53 7.43 -30.31
C TRP A 146 -0.76 8.56 -29.60
N GLY A 147 0.57 8.52 -29.67
CA GLY A 147 1.43 9.51 -29.04
C GLY A 147 1.30 9.52 -27.51
N GLU A 148 1.20 10.70 -26.96
CA GLU A 148 1.08 10.91 -25.51
C GLU A 148 -0.36 10.96 -24.98
N GLN A 149 -1.35 10.81 -25.84
CA GLN A 149 -2.76 10.92 -25.43
C GLN A 149 -3.16 9.97 -24.30
N PRO A 150 -2.73 8.70 -24.29
CA PRO A 150 -3.03 7.78 -23.19
C PRO A 150 -2.53 8.29 -21.83
N MET A 151 -1.33 8.87 -21.80
CA MET A 151 -0.75 9.45 -20.59
C MET A 151 -1.49 10.69 -20.11
N LEU A 152 -1.94 11.53 -21.06
CA LEU A 152 -2.75 12.71 -20.74
C LEU A 152 -4.12 12.32 -20.18
N ILE A 153 -4.73 11.27 -20.72
CA ILE A 153 -5.99 10.71 -20.20
C ILE A 153 -5.78 10.24 -18.77
N GLN A 154 -4.72 9.51 -18.49
CA GLN A 154 -4.36 9.07 -17.14
C GLN A 154 -4.15 10.24 -16.19
N ALA A 155 -3.40 11.25 -16.60
CA ALA A 155 -3.16 12.44 -15.79
C ALA A 155 -4.47 13.17 -15.43
N ARG A 156 -5.38 13.29 -16.39
CA ARG A 156 -6.72 13.85 -16.17
C ARG A 156 -7.53 13.00 -15.21
N HIS A 157 -7.44 11.68 -15.32
CA HIS A 157 -8.11 10.76 -14.42
C HIS A 157 -7.63 10.93 -12.98
N TYR A 158 -6.34 11.01 -12.76
CA TYR A 158 -5.79 11.25 -11.43
C TYR A 158 -6.19 12.59 -10.83
N ALA A 159 -6.28 13.61 -11.66
CA ALA A 159 -6.64 14.96 -11.23
C ALA A 159 -8.16 15.18 -11.09
N ASN A 160 -8.99 14.36 -11.73
CA ASN A 160 -10.42 14.62 -11.84
C ASN A 160 -11.24 13.77 -10.87
N PRO A 161 -11.90 14.41 -9.90
CA PRO A 161 -12.69 13.71 -8.88
C PRO A 161 -13.95 13.03 -9.42
N THR A 162 -14.33 13.26 -10.67
CA THR A 162 -15.57 12.69 -11.25
C THR A 162 -15.41 11.25 -11.72
N TYR A 163 -14.19 10.76 -11.88
CA TYR A 163 -13.98 9.44 -12.45
C TYR A 163 -14.08 8.31 -11.43
N THR A 164 -13.38 8.40 -10.33
CA THR A 164 -13.41 7.34 -9.31
C THR A 164 -13.11 7.88 -7.92
N TYR A 165 -13.32 7.04 -6.91
CA TYR A 165 -12.90 7.30 -5.53
C TYR A 165 -11.39 7.24 -5.33
N THR A 166 -10.62 6.83 -6.32
CA THR A 166 -9.16 6.69 -6.25
C THR A 166 -8.42 7.87 -6.89
N CYS A 167 -9.09 8.96 -7.19
CA CYS A 167 -8.47 10.16 -7.74
C CYS A 167 -7.77 10.99 -6.67
N TYR A 168 -6.82 11.82 -7.11
CA TYR A 168 -6.02 12.65 -6.22
C TYR A 168 -6.87 13.60 -5.35
N ASP A 169 -7.93 14.19 -5.92
CA ASP A 169 -8.82 15.11 -5.19
C ASP A 169 -9.53 14.43 -4.01
N ALA A 170 -9.79 13.13 -4.10
CA ALA A 170 -10.42 12.39 -3.01
C ALA A 170 -9.54 12.34 -1.75
N LEU A 171 -8.22 12.38 -1.87
CA LEU A 171 -7.31 12.44 -0.73
C LEU A 171 -7.52 13.69 0.13
N TYR A 172 -7.85 14.81 -0.47
CA TYR A 172 -8.10 16.08 0.26
C TYR A 172 -9.43 16.10 1.01
N ARG A 173 -10.34 15.21 0.65
CA ARG A 173 -11.68 15.13 1.26
C ARG A 173 -11.78 14.11 2.35
N THR A 174 -10.69 13.42 2.64
CA THR A 174 -10.65 12.41 3.70
C THR A 174 -10.71 13.03 5.09
N PRO A 175 -11.19 12.31 6.13
CA PRO A 175 -11.21 12.83 7.50
C PRO A 175 -9.80 13.09 8.04
N ARG A 176 -9.76 13.83 9.15
CA ARG A 176 -8.50 14.18 9.82
C ARG A 176 -7.64 12.99 10.25
N GLN A 177 -8.25 11.83 10.46
CA GLN A 177 -7.54 10.60 10.80
C GLN A 177 -6.79 10.00 9.60
N HIS A 178 -7.06 10.46 8.38
CA HIS A 178 -6.35 10.04 7.19
C HIS A 178 -5.13 10.93 6.98
N VAL A 179 -3.96 10.35 7.06
CA VAL A 179 -2.69 11.10 7.12
C VAL A 179 -1.91 11.15 5.81
N GLY A 180 -2.41 10.53 4.76
CA GLY A 180 -1.77 10.59 3.45
C GLY A 180 -1.94 9.34 2.61
N GLY A 181 -1.18 9.25 1.53
CA GLY A 181 -1.24 8.11 0.64
C GLY A 181 -0.07 8.01 -0.32
N CYS A 182 0.09 6.83 -0.90
CA CYS A 182 1.03 6.52 -1.95
C CYS A 182 0.30 6.20 -3.24
N LEU A 183 0.82 6.74 -4.34
CA LEU A 183 0.35 6.37 -5.67
C LEU A 183 0.77 4.94 -6.00
N TRP A 184 -0.14 4.15 -6.44
CA TRP A 184 0.12 2.89 -7.12
C TRP A 184 -0.08 3.11 -8.63
N HIS A 185 0.96 3.18 -9.42
CA HIS A 185 2.37 2.98 -9.13
C HIS A 185 3.24 3.93 -9.99
N SER A 186 4.57 3.96 -9.72
CA SER A 186 5.45 4.91 -10.42
C SER A 186 5.77 4.49 -11.85
N PHE A 187 5.96 3.20 -12.11
CA PHE A 187 6.38 2.65 -13.41
C PHE A 187 5.42 1.58 -13.88
N ASP A 188 5.09 1.57 -15.17
CA ASP A 188 4.49 0.39 -15.77
C ASP A 188 5.41 -0.82 -15.54
N HIS A 189 4.85 -1.95 -15.17
CA HIS A 189 5.63 -3.13 -14.83
C HIS A 189 4.93 -4.44 -15.18
N GLN A 190 5.73 -5.50 -15.33
CA GLN A 190 5.21 -6.84 -15.52
C GLN A 190 4.68 -7.40 -14.19
N ARG A 191 3.44 -7.86 -14.20
CA ARG A 191 2.87 -8.68 -13.13
C ARG A 191 2.96 -10.15 -13.52
N GLY A 192 3.59 -10.95 -12.68
CA GLY A 192 3.98 -12.32 -13.03
C GLY A 192 2.86 -13.28 -13.42
N TYR A 193 1.60 -12.99 -13.11
CA TYR A 193 0.45 -13.81 -13.48
C TYR A 193 -0.39 -13.21 -14.63
N HIS A 194 0.01 -12.07 -15.17
CA HIS A 194 -0.65 -11.44 -16.31
C HIS A 194 0.20 -11.59 -17.57
N PRO A 195 -0.43 -11.86 -18.72
CA PRO A 195 0.29 -11.93 -19.99
C PRO A 195 0.84 -10.58 -20.43
N ASP A 196 0.16 -9.49 -20.06
CA ASP A 196 0.51 -8.13 -20.43
C ASP A 196 1.11 -7.36 -19.25
N PRO A 197 1.96 -6.35 -19.49
CA PRO A 197 2.39 -5.42 -18.46
C PRO A 197 1.22 -4.71 -17.80
N PHE A 198 1.41 -4.29 -16.56
CA PHE A 198 0.45 -3.50 -15.83
C PHE A 198 0.68 -2.02 -16.11
N TYR A 199 -0.26 -1.38 -16.75
CA TYR A 199 -0.16 -0.02 -17.31
C TYR A 199 -0.81 1.04 -16.42
N GLY A 200 -0.38 1.19 -15.20
CA GLY A 200 -0.90 2.19 -14.27
C GLY A 200 0.16 3.20 -13.81
N GLY A 201 1.39 3.08 -14.30
CA GLY A 201 2.49 3.92 -13.87
C GLY A 201 2.42 5.37 -14.34
N LEU A 202 3.05 6.26 -13.58
CA LEU A 202 3.31 7.62 -14.03
C LEU A 202 4.30 7.67 -15.20
N MET A 203 5.19 6.68 -15.26
CA MET A 203 6.16 6.51 -16.33
C MET A 203 5.89 5.21 -17.07
N ASP A 204 5.84 5.28 -18.37
CA ASP A 204 5.60 4.11 -19.21
C ASP A 204 6.85 3.23 -19.36
N VAL A 205 6.66 2.00 -19.89
CA VAL A 205 7.74 1.03 -20.08
C VAL A 205 8.82 1.45 -21.10
N PHE A 206 8.63 2.54 -21.80
CA PHE A 206 9.49 3.00 -22.87
C PHE A 206 10.37 4.20 -22.48
N ARG A 207 10.32 4.63 -21.24
CA ARG A 207 11.06 5.80 -20.74
C ARG A 207 12.07 5.47 -19.67
#